data_59e27dd18eaed10d7bce576441d57d2c
#
_entry.id   59e27dd18eaed10d7bce576441d57d2c
#
_cell.length_a   1.000
_cell.length_b   1.000
_cell.length_c   1.000
_cell.angle_alpha   90.00
_cell.angle_beta   90.00
_cell.angle_gamma   90.00
#
_symmetry.space_group_name_H-M   'P 1'
#
loop_
_entity.id
_entity.type
_entity.pdbx_description
1 polymer ?
#
loop_
_entity_poly.entity_id
_entity_poly.type
_entity_poly.pdbx_seq_one_letter_code
_entity_poly.pdbx_strand_id
1 'polypeptide(L)'
;MGTLQLEVVTPDKTVVSGEVEMAVCPGIEGEFGVLPKHVSLLSALKIGGLRYRTGGKDEHVFISGGFADVNNDVLTVLAESAELAD
;
A
#
# COMPACT_ATOMS: atom_id res chain seq x y z
N MET A 1 9.55 11.31 13.63
CA MET A 1 8.53 10.53 12.95
C MET A 1 9.19 9.45 12.15
N GLY A 2 8.63 8.28 12.17
CA GLY A 2 9.15 7.20 11.40
C GLY A 2 8.55 7.12 10.02
N THR A 3 9.05 6.19 9.26
CA THR A 3 8.48 5.82 7.97
C THR A 3 8.21 4.34 7.99
N LEU A 4 7.47 3.88 6.99
CA LEU A 4 7.30 2.46 6.79
C LEU A 4 7.67 2.14 5.34
N GLN A 5 8.04 0.88 5.12
CA GLN A 5 8.41 0.43 3.80
C GLN A 5 7.16 -0.01 3.07
N LEU A 6 6.93 0.54 1.87
CA LEU A 6 5.80 0.14 1.04
C LEU A 6 6.33 -0.68 -0.13
N GLU A 7 5.71 -1.85 -0.33
CA GLU A 7 6.01 -2.72 -1.46
C GLU A 7 4.69 -3.05 -2.14
N VAL A 8 4.53 -2.66 -3.40
CA VAL A 8 3.37 -3.06 -4.20
C VAL A 8 3.88 -3.98 -5.29
N VAL A 9 3.46 -5.23 -5.23
CA VAL A 9 4.02 -6.31 -6.04
C VAL A 9 2.91 -7.00 -6.83
N THR A 10 3.19 -7.24 -8.09
CA THR A 10 2.34 -8.08 -8.95
C THR A 10 3.15 -9.30 -9.36
N PRO A 11 2.50 -10.31 -9.98
CA PRO A 11 3.28 -11.47 -10.45
C PRO A 11 4.40 -11.11 -11.42
N ASP A 12 4.26 -10.00 -12.12
CA ASP A 12 5.25 -9.61 -13.14
C ASP A 12 6.38 -8.77 -12.58
N LYS A 13 6.10 -7.94 -11.57
CA LYS A 13 7.11 -6.96 -11.17
C LYS A 13 6.73 -6.30 -9.85
N THR A 14 7.71 -5.60 -9.29
CA THR A 14 7.48 -4.69 -8.18
C THR A 14 7.14 -3.32 -8.78
N VAL A 15 5.96 -2.82 -8.46
CA VAL A 15 5.47 -1.55 -9.01
C VAL A 15 5.90 -0.38 -8.15
N VAL A 16 5.85 -0.53 -6.83
CA VAL A 16 6.27 0.49 -5.89
C VAL A 16 7.15 -0.16 -4.84
N SER A 17 8.27 0.48 -4.53
CA SER A 17 9.14 0.02 -3.46
C SER A 17 9.83 1.23 -2.87
N GLY A 18 9.63 1.51 -1.60
CA GLY A 18 10.28 2.63 -0.96
C GLY A 18 9.67 2.98 0.37
N GLU A 19 10.26 3.98 1.01
CA GLU A 19 9.80 4.45 2.30
C GLU A 19 8.70 5.48 2.11
N VAL A 20 7.64 5.35 2.90
CA VAL A 20 6.51 6.26 2.84
C VAL A 20 6.15 6.71 4.25
N GLU A 21 5.47 7.84 4.33
CA GLU A 21 5.03 8.40 5.62
C GLU A 21 3.72 7.78 6.07
N MET A 22 2.88 7.40 5.12
CA MET A 22 1.61 6.76 5.42
C MET A 22 1.05 6.20 4.12
N ALA A 23 0.07 5.32 4.24
CA ALA A 23 -0.64 4.79 3.09
C ALA A 23 -2.11 4.60 3.45
N VAL A 24 -2.99 4.77 2.47
CA VAL A 24 -4.42 4.49 2.62
C VAL A 24 -4.78 3.43 1.60
N CYS A 25 -5.27 2.32 2.09
CA CYS A 25 -5.53 1.13 1.27
C CYS A 25 -7.03 0.95 1.05
N PRO A 26 -7.45 0.49 -0.16
CA PRO A 26 -8.87 0.25 -0.44
C PRO A 26 -9.29 -1.13 0.07
N GLY A 27 -9.54 -1.25 1.38
CA GLY A 27 -10.00 -2.50 1.95
C GLY A 27 -11.40 -2.87 1.49
N ILE A 28 -11.70 -4.16 1.47
CA ILE A 28 -13.04 -4.59 1.03
C ILE A 28 -14.13 -4.14 1.99
N GLU A 29 -13.77 -3.84 3.23
CA GLU A 29 -14.74 -3.34 4.20
C GLU A 29 -14.60 -1.84 4.42
N GLY A 30 -13.86 -1.15 3.56
CA GLY A 30 -13.64 0.28 3.66
C GLY A 30 -12.17 0.61 3.64
N GLU A 31 -11.88 1.86 3.34
CA GLU A 31 -10.49 2.31 3.35
C GLU A 31 -9.92 2.25 4.75
N PHE A 32 -8.63 1.96 4.82
CA PHE A 32 -7.94 2.04 6.10
C PHE A 32 -6.56 2.64 5.90
N GLY A 33 -6.11 3.37 6.91
CA GLY A 33 -4.80 4.00 6.86
C GLY A 33 -3.76 3.17 7.60
N VAL A 34 -2.54 3.23 7.10
CA VAL A 34 -1.41 2.54 7.72
C VAL A 34 -0.35 3.58 8.02
N LEU A 35 0.05 3.65 9.27
CA LEU A 35 1.08 4.57 9.75
C LEU A 35 2.25 3.76 10.28
N PRO A 36 3.43 4.40 10.40
CA PRO A 36 4.57 3.72 11.01
C PRO A 36 4.23 3.25 12.42
N LYS A 37 4.82 2.14 12.82
CA LYS A 37 4.63 1.53 14.14
C LYS A 37 3.20 1.04 14.34
N HIS A 38 2.53 0.73 13.25
CA HIS A 38 1.19 0.18 13.29
C HIS A 38 1.27 -1.29 13.72
N VAL A 39 0.17 -1.81 14.28
CA VAL A 39 0.11 -3.22 14.61
C VAL A 39 0.04 -4.04 13.34
N SER A 40 0.38 -5.33 13.47
CA SER A 40 0.31 -6.25 12.34
C SER A 40 -1.13 -6.37 11.83
N LEU A 41 -1.28 -6.50 10.53
CA LEU A 41 -2.59 -6.49 9.90
C LEU A 41 -2.51 -7.26 8.58
N LEU A 42 -3.54 -8.06 8.33
CA LEU A 42 -3.72 -8.70 7.02
C LEU A 42 -5.14 -8.40 6.57
N SER A 43 -5.27 -7.83 5.39
CA SER A 43 -6.58 -7.38 4.91
C SER A 43 -6.71 -7.65 3.42
N ALA A 44 -7.91 -8.05 3.01
CA ALA A 44 -8.21 -8.16 1.59
C ALA A 44 -8.54 -6.79 1.03
N LEU A 45 -8.17 -6.57 -0.22
CA LEU A 45 -8.35 -5.29 -0.89
C LEU A 45 -9.28 -5.44 -2.07
N LYS A 46 -10.01 -4.37 -2.36
CA LYS A 46 -10.87 -4.33 -3.54
C LYS A 46 -10.18 -3.54 -4.64
N ILE A 47 -10.74 -3.59 -5.83
CA ILE A 47 -10.28 -2.76 -6.93
C ILE A 47 -10.37 -1.30 -6.50
N GLY A 48 -9.31 -0.55 -6.66
CA GLY A 48 -9.32 0.86 -6.29
C GLY A 48 -7.94 1.46 -6.25
N GLY A 49 -7.90 2.69 -5.77
CA GLY A 49 -6.66 3.43 -5.64
C GLY A 49 -6.09 3.29 -4.24
N LEU A 50 -4.81 3.06 -4.19
CA LEU A 50 -4.04 3.09 -2.96
C LEU A 50 -3.26 4.41 -2.97
N ARG A 51 -3.40 5.20 -1.92
CA ARG A 51 -2.72 6.48 -1.81
C ARG A 51 -1.61 6.37 -0.77
N TYR A 52 -0.45 6.92 -1.09
CA TYR A 52 0.63 6.94 -0.12
C TYR A 52 1.34 8.29 -0.21
N ARG A 53 1.99 8.64 0.88
CA ARG A 53 2.69 9.92 0.98
C ARG A 53 4.19 9.66 1.13
N THR A 54 4.96 10.32 0.27
CA THR A 54 6.40 10.21 0.34
C THR A 54 6.99 11.58 0.01
N GLY A 55 7.93 12.03 0.86
CA GLY A 55 8.55 13.33 0.67
C GLY A 55 7.55 14.48 0.69
N GLY A 56 6.48 14.36 1.47
CA GLY A 56 5.46 15.39 1.56
C GLY A 56 4.49 15.43 0.40
N LYS A 57 4.55 14.48 -0.52
CA LYS A 57 3.68 14.44 -1.69
C LYS A 57 2.83 13.19 -1.67
N ASP A 58 1.58 13.32 -2.11
CA ASP A 58 0.67 12.19 -2.23
C ASP A 58 0.82 11.57 -3.61
N GLU A 59 1.01 10.27 -3.62
CA GLU A 59 1.10 9.49 -4.84
C GLU A 59 0.01 8.44 -4.84
N HIS A 60 -0.34 7.95 -6.01
CA HIS A 60 -1.42 6.97 -6.14
C HIS A 60 -0.97 5.80 -7.01
N VAL A 61 -1.45 4.63 -6.66
CA VAL A 61 -1.30 3.45 -7.50
C VAL A 61 -2.66 2.75 -7.54
N PHE A 62 -3.12 2.38 -8.74
CA PHE A 62 -4.39 1.69 -8.90
C PHE A 62 -4.13 0.20 -8.93
N ILE A 63 -4.89 -0.53 -8.13
CA ILE A 63 -4.72 -1.98 -8.02
C ILE A 63 -6.02 -2.68 -8.38
N SER A 64 -5.88 -3.92 -8.82
CA SER A 64 -7.02 -4.74 -9.21
C SER A 64 -7.59 -5.53 -8.04
N GLY A 65 -7.23 -5.15 -6.82
CA GLY A 65 -7.58 -5.92 -5.64
C GLY A 65 -6.38 -6.68 -5.16
N GLY A 66 -6.55 -7.51 -4.14
CA GLY A 66 -5.45 -8.31 -3.62
C GLY A 66 -5.45 -8.33 -2.12
N PHE A 67 -4.27 -8.30 -1.54
CA PHE A 67 -4.09 -8.37 -0.10
C PHE A 67 -3.05 -7.39 0.36
N ALA A 68 -3.25 -6.85 1.57
CA ALA A 68 -2.28 -6.01 2.24
C ALA A 68 -1.83 -6.70 3.51
N ASP A 69 -0.54 -6.74 3.73
CA ASP A 69 0.08 -7.34 4.91
C ASP A 69 0.97 -6.29 5.55
N VAL A 70 0.69 -5.94 6.80
CA VAL A 70 1.50 -5.00 7.56
C VAL A 70 2.20 -5.77 8.66
N ASN A 71 3.53 -5.70 8.67
CA ASN A 71 4.31 -6.39 9.68
C ASN A 71 5.67 -5.72 9.78
N ASN A 72 6.09 -5.38 11.00
CA ASN A 72 7.41 -4.78 11.27
C ASN A 72 7.68 -3.57 10.40
N ASP A 73 6.71 -2.67 10.32
CA ASP A 73 6.80 -1.44 9.53
C ASP A 73 7.06 -1.71 8.04
N VAL A 74 6.58 -2.85 7.56
CA VAL A 74 6.58 -3.14 6.13
C VAL A 74 5.14 -3.39 5.72
N LEU A 75 4.67 -2.61 4.75
CA LEU A 75 3.36 -2.81 4.14
C LEU A 75 3.59 -3.44 2.77
N THR A 76 3.16 -4.68 2.63
CA THR A 76 3.28 -5.39 1.36
C THR A 76 1.89 -5.53 0.75
N VAL A 77 1.74 -5.04 -0.46
CA VAL A 77 0.49 -5.15 -1.21
C VAL A 77 0.72 -6.10 -2.36
N LEU A 78 -0.03 -7.19 -2.38
CA LEU A 78 0.04 -8.20 -3.44
C LEU A 78 -1.22 -8.06 -4.29
N ALA A 79 -1.04 -7.75 -5.57
CA ALA A 79 -2.16 -7.54 -6.49
C ALA A 79 -1.88 -8.24 -7.80
N GLU A 80 -2.94 -8.61 -8.52
CA GLU A 80 -2.79 -9.19 -9.85
C GLU A 80 -2.22 -8.17 -10.82
N SER A 81 -2.68 -6.94 -10.72
CA SER A 81 -2.14 -5.87 -11.54
C SER A 81 -2.16 -4.57 -10.75
N ALA A 82 -1.24 -3.70 -11.09
CA ALA A 82 -1.12 -2.41 -10.44
C ALA A 82 -0.54 -1.42 -11.44
N GLU A 83 -0.98 -0.18 -11.34
CA GLU A 83 -0.56 0.84 -12.27
C GLU A 83 -0.42 2.16 -11.55
N LEU A 84 0.74 2.79 -11.71
CA LEU A 84 0.97 4.10 -11.11
C LEU A 84 0.10 5.14 -11.81
N ALA A 85 -0.45 6.06 -11.02
CA ALA A 85 -1.15 7.21 -11.56
C ALA A 85 -0.12 8.26 -11.97
N ASP A 86 -0.37 8.89 -13.10
CA ASP A 86 0.49 9.99 -13.57
C ASP A 86 0.11 11.30 -12.94
#